data_ce12133be3a3a397f9228ce20ec5b3ec
#
_entry.id   ce12133be3a3a397f9228ce20ec5b3ec
#
_cell.length_a   1.000
_cell.length_b   1.000
_cell.length_c   1.000
_cell.angle_alpha   90.00
_cell.angle_beta   90.00
_cell.angle_gamma   90.00
#
_symmetry.space_group_name_H-M   'P 1'
#
loop_
_entity.id
_entity.type
_entity.pdbx_description
1 polymer ?
#
loop_
_entity_poly.entity_id
_entity_poly.type
_entity_poly.pdbx_seq_one_letter_code
_entity_poly.pdbx_strand_id
1 'polypeptide(L)'
;DGIYAWSEFIPTGGQYGNSHGSYWWGDYGNTEIEFTPVYGMFGAYGGHAGISNYVGSDWQNEGNYSFDLQAYNVTGGHSGTNFNTYFGYLDESGYGMMESLPPFYFWDGEARVIDHMWVTNTTYVYNQAHSAGFGSDYVISDESTFKIVAYGYESDDDTEPTVAEFYLLNVGQNFVTEWTKWDLSVLGKVTRVEFNCVGSDDMYGSYGMSVPGYFAYDDVAVQFPGETVFR
;
A
#
# COMPACT_ATOMS: atom_id res chain seq x y z
N ASP A 1 -21.24 2.11 -8.64
CA ASP A 1 -20.68 3.24 -7.94
C ASP A 1 -20.51 2.96 -6.45
N GLY A 2 -19.81 1.93 -6.07
CA GLY A 2 -19.72 1.42 -4.72
C GLY A 2 -18.81 2.16 -3.75
N ILE A 3 -18.34 3.37 -4.06
CA ILE A 3 -17.41 4.10 -3.18
C ILE A 3 -18.17 5.15 -2.37
N TYR A 4 -18.98 4.71 -1.42
CA TYR A 4 -19.77 5.62 -0.59
C TYR A 4 -18.92 6.42 0.40
N ALA A 5 -17.87 5.83 0.93
CA ALA A 5 -16.97 6.49 1.84
C ALA A 5 -16.23 7.67 1.21
N TRP A 6 -16.02 7.64 -0.07
CA TRP A 6 -15.36 8.66 -0.86
C TRP A 6 -15.99 10.05 -0.76
N SER A 7 -17.32 10.13 -0.71
CA SER A 7 -18.01 11.41 -0.56
C SER A 7 -17.98 11.97 0.86
N GLU A 8 -17.66 11.16 1.84
CA GLU A 8 -17.64 11.53 3.26
C GLU A 8 -16.23 11.96 3.70
N PHE A 9 -15.24 11.76 2.87
CA PHE A 9 -13.88 12.15 3.19
C PHE A 9 -13.69 13.63 3.17
N ILE A 10 -13.05 14.11 4.20
CA ILE A 10 -12.44 15.43 4.18
C ILE A 10 -11.25 15.33 3.22
N PRO A 11 -11.26 16.04 2.09
CA PRO A 11 -10.07 16.13 1.25
C PRO A 11 -8.93 16.65 2.11
N THR A 12 -7.96 15.83 2.39
CA THR A 12 -6.86 16.22 3.25
C THR A 12 -5.77 16.91 2.46
N GLY A 13 -5.84 16.80 1.14
CA GLY A 13 -4.73 17.20 0.30
C GLY A 13 -3.50 16.32 0.51
N GLY A 14 -3.71 15.02 0.75
CA GLY A 14 -2.65 14.11 1.15
C GLY A 14 -2.22 14.26 2.60
N GLN A 15 -1.32 13.44 3.05
CA GLN A 15 -0.85 13.39 4.42
C GLN A 15 -0.20 14.71 4.86
N TYR A 16 0.50 15.37 3.98
CA TYR A 16 1.27 16.59 4.25
C TYR A 16 0.79 17.82 3.47
N GLY A 17 -0.49 17.85 3.14
CA GLY A 17 -1.08 18.99 2.44
C GLY A 17 -1.09 18.87 0.93
N ASN A 18 -0.79 17.71 0.37
CA ASN A 18 -0.99 17.41 -1.03
C ASN A 18 -2.49 17.53 -1.37
N SER A 19 -2.85 18.19 -2.45
CA SER A 19 -4.25 18.46 -2.83
C SER A 19 -4.88 17.37 -3.71
N HIS A 20 -4.23 16.23 -3.89
CA HIS A 20 -4.61 15.22 -4.87
C HIS A 20 -5.19 13.93 -4.29
N GLY A 21 -5.41 13.85 -2.99
CA GLY A 21 -5.87 12.63 -2.35
C GLY A 21 -6.85 12.83 -1.20
N SER A 22 -7.47 11.75 -0.80
CA SER A 22 -8.39 11.64 0.35
C SER A 22 -8.19 10.31 1.03
N TYR A 23 -8.51 10.18 2.31
CA TYR A 23 -8.52 8.89 2.97
C TYR A 23 -9.61 7.98 2.39
N TRP A 24 -9.37 6.68 2.36
CA TRP A 24 -10.32 5.65 1.98
C TRP A 24 -10.74 4.83 3.20
N TRP A 25 -12.04 4.63 3.36
CA TRP A 25 -12.62 3.90 4.49
C TRP A 25 -13.26 2.59 4.09
N GLY A 26 -13.68 2.46 2.85
CA GLY A 26 -14.28 1.23 2.38
C GLY A 26 -15.02 1.36 1.06
N ASP A 27 -15.34 0.23 0.50
CA ASP A 27 -16.04 0.05 -0.77
C ASP A 27 -17.26 -0.86 -0.58
N TYR A 28 -18.22 -0.34 0.15
CA TYR A 28 -19.45 -1.05 0.47
C TYR A 28 -20.31 -1.29 -0.76
N GLY A 29 -20.60 -2.53 -1.07
CA GLY A 29 -21.45 -2.95 -2.18
C GLY A 29 -20.69 -3.26 -3.47
N ASN A 30 -19.38 -3.14 -3.50
CA ASN A 30 -18.54 -3.59 -4.60
C ASN A 30 -17.59 -4.71 -4.17
N THR A 31 -16.58 -4.45 -3.37
CA THR A 31 -15.69 -5.46 -2.80
C THR A 31 -16.04 -5.87 -1.38
N GLU A 32 -16.90 -5.12 -0.70
CA GLU A 32 -17.24 -5.22 0.73
C GLU A 32 -16.01 -5.04 1.64
N ILE A 33 -14.92 -4.47 1.11
CA ILE A 33 -13.72 -4.20 1.87
C ILE A 33 -13.87 -2.86 2.61
N GLU A 34 -13.52 -2.86 3.87
CA GLU A 34 -13.37 -1.69 4.72
C GLU A 34 -11.92 -1.57 5.17
N PHE A 35 -11.51 -0.36 5.51
CA PHE A 35 -10.17 -0.03 5.94
C PHE A 35 -10.20 0.83 7.20
N THR A 36 -9.40 0.48 8.20
CA THR A 36 -9.23 1.28 9.41
C THR A 36 -7.81 1.84 9.46
N PRO A 37 -7.64 3.18 9.46
CA PRO A 37 -6.32 3.77 9.64
C PRO A 37 -5.79 3.51 11.06
N VAL A 38 -4.49 3.32 11.17
CA VAL A 38 -3.78 3.19 12.44
C VAL A 38 -3.21 4.55 12.83
N TYR A 39 -3.53 5.02 14.02
CA TYR A 39 -3.01 6.27 14.56
C TYR A 39 -1.73 5.98 15.35
N GLY A 40 -0.60 6.48 14.86
CA GLY A 40 0.70 6.40 15.52
C GLY A 40 1.11 7.70 16.20
N MET A 41 2.39 7.82 16.55
CA MET A 41 2.98 8.98 17.21
C MET A 41 2.70 10.30 16.48
N PHE A 42 2.52 10.28 15.18
CA PHE A 42 2.23 11.43 14.33
C PHE A 42 0.78 11.46 13.82
N GLY A 43 -0.17 10.97 14.61
CA GLY A 43 -1.59 10.94 14.24
C GLY A 43 -1.88 9.89 13.17
N ALA A 44 -2.56 10.27 12.09
CA ALA A 44 -2.93 9.37 10.98
C ALA A 44 -1.72 8.75 10.24
N TYR A 45 -0.52 9.17 10.56
CA TYR A 45 0.72 8.63 9.99
C TYR A 45 1.17 7.29 10.58
N GLY A 46 0.33 6.65 11.36
CA GLY A 46 0.54 5.27 11.80
C GLY A 46 0.30 4.24 10.70
N GLY A 47 -0.49 4.58 9.70
CA GLY A 47 -0.82 3.73 8.56
C GLY A 47 -2.21 4.05 8.01
N HIS A 48 -2.35 4.09 6.71
CA HIS A 48 -3.60 4.48 6.05
C HIS A 48 -3.69 3.96 4.62
N ALA A 49 -4.88 4.04 4.06
CA ALA A 49 -5.12 4.01 2.63
C ALA A 49 -5.68 5.36 2.15
N GLY A 50 -5.29 5.75 0.95
CA GLY A 50 -5.73 7.03 0.36
C GLY A 50 -6.12 6.86 -1.09
N ILE A 51 -7.20 7.55 -1.51
CA ILE A 51 -7.59 7.62 -2.91
C ILE A 51 -6.89 8.81 -3.55
N SER A 52 -6.27 8.58 -4.70
CA SER A 52 -5.52 9.56 -5.45
C SER A 52 -5.78 9.45 -6.95
N ASN A 53 -5.51 10.50 -7.67
CA ASN A 53 -5.34 10.52 -9.12
C ASN A 53 -4.03 11.23 -9.51
N TYR A 54 -3.16 11.39 -8.52
CA TYR A 54 -1.90 12.11 -8.71
C TYR A 54 -0.85 11.18 -9.27
N VAL A 55 -0.33 11.51 -10.43
CA VAL A 55 0.69 10.72 -11.15
C VAL A 55 1.84 11.63 -11.55
N GLY A 56 3.05 11.07 -11.61
CA GLY A 56 4.24 11.81 -12.01
C GLY A 56 5.43 10.90 -12.29
N SER A 57 6.42 11.48 -12.94
CA SER A 57 7.66 10.79 -13.30
C SER A 57 8.92 11.60 -12.97
N ASP A 58 8.76 12.85 -12.51
CA ASP A 58 9.88 13.72 -12.11
C ASP A 58 10.29 13.44 -10.67
N TRP A 59 10.69 12.18 -10.42
CA TRP A 59 11.04 11.73 -9.08
C TRP A 59 12.15 12.56 -8.42
N GLN A 60 13.02 13.21 -9.17
CA GLN A 60 14.11 14.01 -8.63
C GLN A 60 13.61 15.28 -7.93
N ASN A 61 12.53 15.88 -8.41
CA ASN A 61 11.92 17.07 -7.84
C ASN A 61 10.63 16.79 -7.07
N GLU A 62 9.94 15.70 -7.35
CA GLU A 62 8.61 15.36 -6.84
C GLU A 62 8.60 14.12 -5.94
N GLY A 63 9.69 13.76 -5.31
CA GLY A 63 9.83 12.49 -4.60
C GLY A 63 9.99 12.59 -3.09
N ASN A 64 9.58 13.68 -2.45
CA ASN A 64 9.57 13.77 -0.98
C ASN A 64 8.19 13.46 -0.39
N TYR A 65 8.06 13.58 0.92
CA TYR A 65 6.82 13.31 1.66
C TYR A 65 5.58 14.12 1.21
N SER A 66 5.74 15.19 0.44
CA SER A 66 4.62 15.94 -0.13
C SER A 66 4.00 15.23 -1.35
N PHE A 67 4.62 14.17 -1.82
CA PHE A 67 4.22 13.36 -2.98
C PHE A 67 3.91 11.91 -2.58
N ASP A 68 3.54 11.69 -1.34
CA ASP A 68 3.27 10.37 -0.77
C ASP A 68 2.11 9.63 -1.47
N LEU A 69 1.14 10.37 -2.02
CA LEU A 69 0.02 9.83 -2.78
C LEU A 69 0.23 9.84 -4.31
N GLN A 70 1.43 10.15 -4.79
CA GLN A 70 1.74 10.18 -6.22
C GLN A 70 2.22 8.79 -6.68
N ALA A 71 1.49 8.18 -7.64
CA ALA A 71 1.97 6.99 -8.32
C ALA A 71 3.06 7.34 -9.36
N TYR A 72 4.10 6.50 -9.41
CA TYR A 72 5.27 6.75 -10.25
C TYR A 72 5.09 6.22 -11.66
N ASN A 73 5.36 7.08 -12.65
CA ASN A 73 5.50 6.73 -14.08
C ASN A 73 4.28 6.06 -14.74
N VAL A 74 3.10 6.23 -14.14
CA VAL A 74 1.81 5.80 -14.72
C VAL A 74 1.00 7.00 -15.18
N THR A 75 -0.07 6.79 -15.94
CA THR A 75 -0.89 7.87 -16.51
C THR A 75 -2.24 8.05 -15.81
N GLY A 76 -2.50 7.28 -14.77
CA GLY A 76 -3.76 7.24 -14.01
C GLY A 76 -3.85 5.94 -13.24
N GLY A 77 -5.05 5.57 -12.80
CA GLY A 77 -5.34 4.26 -12.27
C GLY A 77 -5.11 3.16 -13.32
N HIS A 78 -5.09 1.90 -12.89
CA HIS A 78 -5.08 0.77 -13.81
C HIS A 78 -6.37 0.77 -14.64
N SER A 79 -7.52 1.01 -14.00
CA SER A 79 -8.77 1.32 -14.67
C SER A 79 -9.27 2.72 -14.31
N GLY A 80 -9.36 3.60 -15.30
CA GLY A 80 -9.79 4.97 -15.10
C GLY A 80 -8.67 5.91 -14.64
N THR A 81 -9.02 6.89 -13.81
CA THR A 81 -8.09 7.95 -13.37
C THR A 81 -7.68 7.83 -11.93
N ASN A 82 -8.53 7.24 -11.09
CA ASN A 82 -8.31 7.13 -9.65
C ASN A 82 -7.68 5.77 -9.30
N PHE A 83 -6.90 5.77 -8.25
CA PHE A 83 -6.30 4.59 -7.64
C PHE A 83 -6.19 4.83 -6.13
N ASN A 84 -5.77 3.82 -5.40
CA ASN A 84 -5.46 3.94 -3.98
C ASN A 84 -3.97 3.90 -3.74
N THR A 85 -3.55 4.53 -2.65
CA THR A 85 -2.23 4.34 -2.05
C THR A 85 -2.40 3.70 -0.68
N TYR A 86 -1.42 2.94 -0.27
CA TYR A 86 -1.36 2.32 1.04
C TYR A 86 -0.06 2.70 1.71
N PHE A 87 -0.12 3.02 3.00
CA PHE A 87 1.03 3.18 3.88
C PHE A 87 0.97 2.15 5.00
N GLY A 88 1.96 1.27 5.07
CA GLY A 88 2.09 0.27 6.11
C GLY A 88 3.53 -0.15 6.28
N TYR A 89 4.09 0.10 7.47
CA TYR A 89 5.45 -0.23 7.82
C TYR A 89 5.54 -0.61 9.30
N LEU A 90 5.82 -1.86 9.55
CA LEU A 90 6.06 -2.40 10.87
C LEU A 90 7.38 -3.17 10.86
N ASP A 91 8.34 -2.78 11.67
CA ASP A 91 9.60 -3.48 11.84
C ASP A 91 9.96 -3.71 13.30
N GLU A 92 10.93 -4.59 13.53
CA GLU A 92 11.45 -4.95 14.85
C GLU A 92 12.50 -3.96 15.38
N SER A 93 12.88 -2.94 14.61
CA SER A 93 13.95 -2.00 14.98
C SER A 93 13.58 -1.08 16.15
N GLY A 94 12.29 -1.00 16.50
CA GLY A 94 11.77 -0.09 17.50
C GLY A 94 11.65 1.36 17.04
N TYR A 95 12.03 1.66 15.81
CA TYR A 95 11.78 2.92 15.14
C TYR A 95 10.54 2.89 14.25
N GLY A 96 9.95 1.72 14.06
CA GLY A 96 8.65 1.58 13.44
C GLY A 96 7.64 2.44 14.19
N MET A 97 7.02 3.40 13.48
CA MET A 97 6.05 4.32 14.07
C MET A 97 4.68 3.68 14.26
N MET A 98 4.53 2.44 13.85
CA MET A 98 3.29 1.68 13.88
C MET A 98 3.35 0.61 14.96
N GLU A 99 2.28 0.53 15.74
CA GLU A 99 2.07 -0.57 16.70
C GLU A 99 1.40 -1.77 16.05
N SER A 100 0.72 -1.55 14.91
CA SER A 100 0.05 -2.58 14.10
C SER A 100 -0.08 -2.12 12.67
N LEU A 101 -0.28 -3.06 11.74
CA LEU A 101 -0.56 -2.76 10.35
C LEU A 101 -2.04 -2.39 10.16
N PRO A 102 -2.37 -1.41 9.33
CA PRO A 102 -3.75 -1.10 9.01
C PRO A 102 -4.38 -2.23 8.16
N PRO A 103 -5.52 -2.81 8.60
CA PRO A 103 -6.12 -3.93 7.90
C PRO A 103 -7.05 -3.51 6.77
N PHE A 104 -7.08 -4.31 5.69
CA PHE A 104 -8.26 -4.50 4.87
C PHE A 104 -9.10 -5.59 5.53
N TYR A 105 -10.40 -5.40 5.70
CA TYR A 105 -11.27 -6.44 6.22
C TYR A 105 -12.63 -6.38 5.54
N PHE A 106 -13.31 -7.52 5.47
CA PHE A 106 -14.67 -7.55 4.97
C PHE A 106 -15.62 -7.12 6.09
N TRP A 107 -16.30 -5.99 5.88
CA TRP A 107 -17.12 -5.35 6.91
C TRP A 107 -18.27 -6.22 7.43
N ASP A 108 -18.73 -7.17 6.62
CA ASP A 108 -19.78 -8.14 7.00
C ASP A 108 -19.23 -9.38 7.73
N GLY A 109 -17.91 -9.49 7.90
CA GLY A 109 -17.24 -10.59 8.59
C GLY A 109 -17.16 -11.90 7.79
N GLU A 110 -17.59 -11.91 6.53
CA GLU A 110 -17.57 -13.10 5.69
C GLU A 110 -16.20 -13.29 5.04
N ALA A 111 -15.62 -14.48 5.23
CA ALA A 111 -14.33 -14.80 4.62
C ALA A 111 -14.43 -14.99 3.10
N ARG A 112 -13.63 -14.26 2.33
CA ARG A 112 -13.59 -14.28 0.86
C ARG A 112 -12.19 -14.47 0.33
N VAL A 113 -12.10 -14.90 -0.91
CA VAL A 113 -10.83 -14.91 -1.65
C VAL A 113 -10.66 -13.55 -2.32
N ILE A 114 -9.55 -12.88 -2.01
CA ILE A 114 -9.07 -11.78 -2.83
C ILE A 114 -8.25 -12.41 -3.94
N ASP A 115 -8.74 -12.34 -5.18
CA ASP A 115 -8.09 -12.99 -6.32
C ASP A 115 -6.80 -12.29 -6.69
N HIS A 116 -6.87 -10.98 -6.87
CA HIS A 116 -5.71 -10.16 -7.22
C HIS A 116 -5.96 -8.67 -6.96
N MET A 117 -4.89 -7.91 -7.04
CA MET A 117 -4.92 -6.46 -7.22
C MET A 117 -3.84 -6.04 -8.22
N TRP A 118 -3.91 -4.82 -8.71
CA TRP A 118 -2.84 -4.21 -9.50
C TRP A 118 -2.05 -3.28 -8.61
N VAL A 119 -0.73 -3.35 -8.69
CA VAL A 119 0.17 -2.56 -7.83
C VAL A 119 1.25 -1.87 -8.65
N THR A 120 1.75 -0.74 -8.13
CA THR A 120 2.92 -0.04 -8.65
C THR A 120 3.61 0.77 -7.55
N ASN A 121 4.79 1.31 -7.83
CA ASN A 121 5.50 2.18 -6.90
C ASN A 121 4.88 3.57 -6.81
N THR A 122 5.07 4.22 -5.66
CA THR A 122 4.88 5.66 -5.53
C THR A 122 6.15 6.42 -5.92
N THR A 123 6.00 7.68 -6.31
CA THR A 123 7.15 8.55 -6.63
C THR A 123 8.02 8.76 -5.40
N TYR A 124 7.42 8.82 -4.22
CA TYR A 124 8.14 8.97 -2.96
C TYR A 124 9.06 7.77 -2.68
N VAL A 125 8.57 6.53 -2.83
CA VAL A 125 9.41 5.32 -2.71
C VAL A 125 10.56 5.33 -3.70
N TYR A 126 10.26 5.60 -4.97
CA TYR A 126 11.26 5.62 -6.04
C TYR A 126 12.37 6.66 -5.80
N ASN A 127 12.01 7.88 -5.37
CA ASN A 127 12.96 8.93 -5.02
C ASN A 127 13.86 8.50 -3.85
N GLN A 128 13.26 8.06 -2.73
CA GLN A 128 14.01 7.75 -1.52
C GLN A 128 14.97 6.57 -1.71
N ALA A 129 14.63 5.64 -2.58
CA ALA A 129 15.53 4.55 -2.95
C ALA A 129 16.77 5.05 -3.73
N HIS A 130 16.65 6.15 -4.48
CA HIS A 130 17.75 6.69 -5.30
C HIS A 130 18.52 7.83 -4.65
N SER A 131 18.00 8.47 -3.62
CA SER A 131 18.51 9.75 -3.11
C SER A 131 18.92 9.73 -1.64
N ALA A 132 19.50 8.64 -1.13
CA ALA A 132 19.92 8.60 0.27
C ALA A 132 18.80 9.12 1.20
N GLY A 133 17.75 8.36 1.38
CA GLY A 133 16.54 8.74 2.09
C GLY A 133 16.75 9.24 3.50
N PHE A 134 15.70 9.55 4.18
CA PHE A 134 15.63 10.24 5.45
C PHE A 134 16.66 9.75 6.48
N GLY A 135 17.74 10.54 6.68
CA GLY A 135 18.75 10.30 7.70
C GLY A 135 19.71 9.14 7.44
N SER A 136 19.82 8.66 6.23
CA SER A 136 20.76 7.62 5.85
C SER A 136 21.63 8.03 4.66
N ASP A 137 22.84 7.50 4.60
CA ASP A 137 23.71 7.59 3.42
C ASP A 137 23.39 6.47 2.40
N TYR A 138 22.22 5.81 2.57
CA TYR A 138 21.84 4.66 1.76
C TYR A 138 21.36 5.07 0.38
N VAL A 139 21.97 4.45 -0.62
CA VAL A 139 21.48 4.41 -2.00
C VAL A 139 21.37 2.94 -2.37
N ILE A 140 20.30 2.55 -3.08
CA ILE A 140 20.11 1.15 -3.48
C ILE A 140 21.35 0.60 -4.19
N SER A 141 21.64 -0.66 -3.90
CA SER A 141 22.63 -1.48 -4.59
C SER A 141 21.96 -2.44 -5.59
N ASP A 142 22.77 -3.20 -6.32
CA ASP A 142 22.24 -4.25 -7.20
C ASP A 142 21.61 -5.41 -6.42
N GLU A 143 21.90 -5.53 -5.13
CA GLU A 143 21.35 -6.58 -4.24
C GLU A 143 20.09 -6.13 -3.49
N SER A 144 19.77 -4.83 -3.53
CA SER A 144 18.62 -4.27 -2.79
C SER A 144 17.30 -4.79 -3.31
N THR A 145 16.39 -5.07 -2.39
CA THR A 145 15.00 -5.44 -2.70
C THR A 145 14.02 -4.69 -1.80
N PHE A 146 12.85 -4.38 -2.34
CA PHE A 146 11.74 -3.80 -1.60
C PHE A 146 10.45 -4.51 -2.01
N LYS A 147 9.71 -5.02 -1.03
CA LYS A 147 8.52 -5.83 -1.28
C LYS A 147 7.35 -5.43 -0.40
N ILE A 148 6.16 -5.79 -0.88
CA ILE A 148 4.94 -5.83 -0.09
C ILE A 148 4.77 -7.26 0.40
N VAL A 149 4.47 -7.41 1.69
CA VAL A 149 4.09 -8.68 2.31
C VAL A 149 2.65 -8.58 2.75
N ALA A 150 1.78 -9.42 2.21
CA ALA A 150 0.39 -9.53 2.62
C ALA A 150 0.24 -10.68 3.62
N TYR A 151 -0.40 -10.38 4.75
CA TYR A 151 -0.75 -11.32 5.80
C TYR A 151 -2.26 -11.53 5.78
N GLY A 152 -2.71 -12.68 5.31
CA GLY A 152 -4.12 -13.05 5.23
C GLY A 152 -4.55 -13.89 6.42
N TYR A 153 -5.64 -13.50 7.08
CA TYR A 153 -6.21 -14.17 8.25
C TYR A 153 -7.60 -14.71 7.92
N GLU A 154 -7.83 -16.00 8.19
CA GLU A 154 -9.11 -16.66 7.91
C GLU A 154 -10.22 -16.24 8.88
N SER A 155 -9.85 -15.85 10.11
CA SER A 155 -10.76 -15.35 11.13
C SER A 155 -10.09 -14.25 11.98
N ASP A 156 -10.89 -13.50 12.75
CA ASP A 156 -10.39 -12.44 13.64
C ASP A 156 -9.52 -12.97 14.78
N ASP A 157 -9.75 -14.20 15.20
CA ASP A 157 -8.98 -14.86 16.27
C ASP A 157 -7.71 -15.54 15.73
N ASP A 158 -7.49 -15.54 14.42
CA ASP A 158 -6.35 -16.18 13.78
C ASP A 158 -5.06 -15.39 14.02
N THR A 159 -4.00 -16.08 14.46
CA THR A 159 -2.69 -15.51 14.75
C THR A 159 -1.59 -15.97 13.79
N GLU A 160 -1.90 -16.93 12.92
CA GLU A 160 -0.97 -17.54 11.98
C GLU A 160 -1.41 -17.21 10.54
N PRO A 161 -0.99 -16.08 9.96
CA PRO A 161 -1.43 -15.66 8.64
C PRO A 161 -0.88 -16.54 7.52
N THR A 162 -1.66 -16.70 6.47
CA THR A 162 -1.11 -17.08 5.16
C THR A 162 -0.43 -15.87 4.54
N VAL A 163 0.70 -16.07 3.87
CA VAL A 163 1.55 -14.97 3.38
C VAL A 163 1.66 -14.99 1.86
N ALA A 164 1.56 -13.80 1.26
CA ALA A 164 1.88 -13.55 -0.14
C ALA A 164 2.86 -12.37 -0.25
N GLU A 165 3.79 -12.42 -1.19
CA GLU A 165 4.80 -11.38 -1.39
C GLU A 165 4.79 -10.84 -2.81
N PHE A 166 5.09 -9.56 -2.96
CA PHE A 166 5.27 -8.90 -4.25
C PHE A 166 6.45 -7.93 -4.21
N TYR A 167 7.40 -8.08 -5.11
CA TYR A 167 8.58 -7.22 -5.18
C TYR A 167 8.31 -5.96 -6.02
N LEU A 168 8.34 -4.80 -5.38
CA LEU A 168 8.29 -3.48 -6.01
C LEU A 168 9.67 -3.01 -6.52
N LEU A 169 10.73 -3.50 -5.87
CA LEU A 169 12.11 -3.42 -6.32
C LEU A 169 12.71 -4.81 -6.21
N ASN A 170 13.23 -5.33 -7.29
CA ASN A 170 13.97 -6.59 -7.31
C ASN A 170 15.46 -6.34 -7.58
N VAL A 171 16.28 -7.35 -7.32
CA VAL A 171 17.74 -7.30 -7.56
C VAL A 171 18.09 -6.75 -8.96
N GLY A 172 19.23 -6.10 -9.08
CA GLY A 172 19.64 -5.42 -10.30
C GLY A 172 18.93 -4.08 -10.54
N GLN A 173 18.42 -3.46 -9.47
CA GLN A 173 17.68 -2.19 -9.50
C GLN A 173 16.44 -2.21 -10.39
N ASN A 174 15.78 -3.35 -10.47
CA ASN A 174 14.57 -3.56 -11.26
C ASN A 174 13.33 -3.09 -10.49
N PHE A 175 12.92 -1.85 -10.71
CA PHE A 175 11.69 -1.29 -10.15
C PHE A 175 10.46 -1.66 -10.98
N VAL A 176 9.34 -1.89 -10.30
CA VAL A 176 8.02 -1.87 -10.91
C VAL A 176 7.66 -0.40 -11.19
N THR A 177 7.49 -0.04 -12.46
CA THR A 177 7.19 1.32 -12.94
C THR A 177 5.93 1.39 -13.78
N GLU A 178 5.14 0.32 -13.77
CA GLU A 178 3.84 0.21 -14.43
C GLU A 178 2.89 -0.62 -13.58
N TRP A 179 1.60 -0.51 -13.81
CA TRP A 179 0.62 -1.34 -13.13
C TRP A 179 0.89 -2.83 -13.40
N THR A 180 1.15 -3.58 -12.34
CA THR A 180 1.50 -5.00 -12.41
C THR A 180 0.54 -5.81 -11.54
N LYS A 181 0.01 -6.88 -12.12
CA LYS A 181 -0.94 -7.76 -11.43
C LYS A 181 -0.24 -8.56 -10.33
N TRP A 182 -0.78 -8.51 -9.12
CA TRP A 182 -0.38 -9.33 -8.00
C TRP A 182 -1.47 -10.35 -7.66
N ASP A 183 -1.16 -11.64 -7.75
CA ASP A 183 -2.03 -12.73 -7.37
C ASP A 183 -2.07 -12.86 -5.84
N LEU A 184 -3.24 -12.66 -5.25
CA LEU A 184 -3.52 -12.80 -3.82
C LEU A 184 -4.36 -14.04 -3.51
N SER A 185 -4.76 -14.82 -4.51
CA SER A 185 -5.58 -16.03 -4.33
C SER A 185 -4.89 -17.09 -3.46
N VAL A 186 -3.56 -17.03 -3.38
CA VAL A 186 -2.73 -17.89 -2.53
C VAL A 186 -3.01 -17.72 -1.03
N LEU A 187 -3.59 -16.56 -0.62
CA LEU A 187 -4.00 -16.32 0.76
C LEU A 187 -5.21 -17.19 1.17
N GLY A 188 -5.93 -17.75 0.20
CA GLY A 188 -7.16 -18.50 0.47
C GLY A 188 -8.32 -17.57 0.86
N LYS A 189 -9.24 -18.09 1.67
CA LYS A 189 -10.33 -17.29 2.23
C LYS A 189 -9.83 -16.54 3.44
N VAL A 190 -10.04 -15.22 3.45
CA VAL A 190 -9.62 -14.32 4.52
C VAL A 190 -10.78 -13.44 4.96
N THR A 191 -10.85 -13.12 6.24
CA THR A 191 -11.72 -12.05 6.78
C THR A 191 -11.01 -10.71 6.74
N ARG A 192 -9.66 -10.72 6.87
CA ARG A 192 -8.82 -9.52 6.79
C ARG A 192 -7.47 -9.81 6.15
N VAL A 193 -6.86 -8.77 5.59
CA VAL A 193 -5.48 -8.77 5.09
C VAL A 193 -4.76 -7.53 5.60
N GLU A 194 -3.54 -7.71 6.07
CA GLU A 194 -2.65 -6.64 6.47
C GLU A 194 -1.45 -6.61 5.52
N PHE A 195 -0.98 -5.41 5.15
CA PHE A 195 0.16 -5.28 4.25
C PHE A 195 1.32 -4.59 4.96
N ASN A 196 2.51 -5.17 4.84
CA ASN A 196 3.76 -4.59 5.34
C ASN A 196 4.72 -4.34 4.18
N CYS A 197 5.35 -3.18 4.16
CA CYS A 197 6.44 -2.89 3.24
C CYS A 197 7.77 -3.25 3.90
N VAL A 198 8.58 -4.07 3.22
CA VAL A 198 9.82 -4.64 3.76
C VAL A 198 10.96 -4.45 2.76
N GLY A 199 12.02 -3.81 3.19
CA GLY A 199 13.29 -3.71 2.44
C GLY A 199 14.24 -4.85 2.76
N SER A 200 15.26 -5.05 1.92
CA SER A 200 16.41 -5.89 2.28
C SER A 200 17.25 -5.26 3.39
N ASP A 201 18.07 -6.04 4.08
CA ASP A 201 18.83 -5.61 5.27
C ASP A 201 19.66 -4.34 5.04
N ASP A 202 20.21 -4.16 3.85
CA ASP A 202 20.97 -2.98 3.45
C ASP A 202 20.14 -1.70 3.36
N MET A 203 18.82 -1.81 3.34
CA MET A 203 17.89 -0.66 3.34
C MET A 203 17.56 -0.14 4.74
N TYR A 204 18.10 -0.74 5.80
CA TYR A 204 17.84 -0.31 7.17
C TYR A 204 19.01 0.47 7.76
N GLY A 205 18.72 1.64 8.30
CA GLY A 205 19.67 2.51 8.99
C GLY A 205 19.33 2.67 10.46
N SER A 206 19.95 3.66 11.10
CA SER A 206 19.75 3.95 12.53
C SER A 206 18.31 4.37 12.89
N TYR A 207 17.50 4.69 11.90
CA TYR A 207 16.12 5.18 12.05
C TYR A 207 15.10 4.27 11.38
N GLY A 208 15.42 2.99 11.21
CA GLY A 208 14.59 2.02 10.51
C GLY A 208 14.85 1.99 9.01
N MET A 209 13.85 1.59 8.24
CA MET A 209 13.94 1.47 6.79
C MET A 209 14.09 2.85 6.13
N SER A 210 15.06 2.99 5.23
CA SER A 210 15.40 4.24 4.55
C SER A 210 14.42 4.61 3.43
N VAL A 211 13.58 3.65 3.02
CA VAL A 211 12.54 3.85 2.01
C VAL A 211 11.17 3.84 2.70
N PRO A 212 10.27 4.79 2.38
CA PRO A 212 8.98 4.84 3.05
C PRO A 212 8.09 3.66 2.66
N GLY A 213 7.28 3.17 3.59
CA GLY A 213 6.42 2.00 3.44
C GLY A 213 5.16 2.25 2.62
N TYR A 214 5.28 2.75 1.39
CA TYR A 214 4.17 3.06 0.49
C TYR A 214 4.13 2.16 -0.74
N PHE A 215 2.92 1.93 -1.23
CA PHE A 215 2.67 1.46 -2.60
C PHE A 215 1.34 2.00 -3.13
N ALA A 216 1.19 2.03 -4.44
CA ALA A 216 -0.09 2.33 -5.08
C ALA A 216 -0.76 1.03 -5.52
N TYR A 217 -2.10 0.95 -5.42
CA TYR A 217 -2.89 -0.21 -5.85
C TYR A 217 -4.20 0.22 -6.47
N ASP A 218 -4.76 -0.68 -7.30
CA ASP A 218 -6.03 -0.49 -7.99
C ASP A 218 -6.67 -1.85 -8.33
N ASP A 219 -7.95 -1.82 -8.74
CA ASP A 219 -8.70 -2.98 -9.24
C ASP A 219 -8.55 -4.24 -8.37
N VAL A 220 -8.93 -4.12 -7.09
CA VAL A 220 -8.98 -5.26 -6.17
C VAL A 220 -10.14 -6.17 -6.58
N ALA A 221 -9.84 -7.40 -6.95
CA ALA A 221 -10.83 -8.40 -7.39
C ALA A 221 -11.16 -9.39 -6.27
N VAL A 222 -12.43 -9.48 -5.90
CA VAL A 222 -12.92 -10.33 -4.81
C VAL A 222 -13.90 -11.36 -5.35
N GLN A 223 -13.78 -12.61 -4.90
CA GLN A 223 -14.73 -13.70 -5.20
C GLN A 223 -15.90 -13.67 -4.24
N PHE A 224 -17.12 -13.58 -4.79
CA PHE A 224 -18.36 -13.68 -4.02
C PHE A 224 -19.01 -15.06 -4.19
N PRO A 225 -19.58 -15.64 -3.10
CA PRO A 225 -20.24 -16.93 -3.18
C PRO A 225 -21.38 -16.93 -4.21
N GLY A 226 -21.35 -17.91 -5.13
CA GLY A 226 -22.38 -18.05 -6.16
C GLY A 226 -22.22 -17.14 -7.37
N GLU A 227 -21.20 -16.31 -7.43
CA GLU A 227 -20.85 -15.51 -8.61
C GLU A 227 -19.76 -16.20 -9.44
N THR A 228 -19.87 -16.02 -10.76
CA THR A 228 -18.88 -16.53 -11.72
C THR A 228 -17.90 -15.44 -12.16
N VAL A 229 -18.09 -14.23 -11.68
CA VAL A 229 -17.26 -13.06 -11.96
C VAL A 229 -16.79 -12.42 -10.66
N PHE A 230 -15.66 -11.78 -10.69
CA PHE A 230 -15.15 -11.00 -9.58
C PHE A 230 -15.84 -9.63 -9.53
N ARG A 231 -15.92 -9.07 -8.33
CA ARG A 231 -16.26 -7.69 -8.09
C ARG A 231 -15.03 -6.94 -7.64
#